data_96e3675300b89368ec42fd547232b001
#
_entry.id   96e3675300b89368ec42fd547232b001
#
_cell.length_a   1.000
_cell.length_b   1.000
_cell.length_c   1.000
_cell.angle_alpha   90.00
_cell.angle_beta   90.00
_cell.angle_gamma   90.00
#
_symmetry.space_group_name_H-M   'P 1'
#
loop_
_entity.id
_entity.type
_entity.pdbx_description
1 polymer ?
#
loop_
_entity_poly.entity_id
_entity_poly.type
_entity_poly.pdbx_seq_one_letter_code
_entity_poly.pdbx_strand_id
1 'polypeptide(L)'
;MRRTTLMFCLATVMAVTLLYGGGSARAETSSWVGRNDGPAEPAAKKKAEPKSAPAKTIKTVPGTIMVLPVIAPPVAPSSQTAPVAPATPPAQRGQVVPAASPSPAPAKAPAMPGPSGSEYAKAPAPSEDAAYEAFDQGKYLTALQLATKAAELGDPQAHTLVGRIYAEGYGTSKNPGLAAQWYARGAELGDPESMFALGVMLAEGQGVAKDRDAAGQMFEAAAIRKHTLANYNLALLFLKGEGKPENPHRAFLHMRFAAEAGVAAAQYDLGTLYATGTGVEPNAFEAARWTGKAATAGHAEAQLDYAVILFQGRGVPPDAKEGARLFRIAAERGLSVAQNRLARCFAHGAGVEMNVVEAAKWHLIAKAGGVADQSLDKIVARLSKADRARAEKAASDWRDRSMIGIE
;
A
#
# COMPACT_ATOMS: atom_id res chain seq x y z
N MET A 1 3.47 29.06 15.17
CA MET A 1 3.01 27.69 15.53
C MET A 1 1.91 27.11 14.62
N ARG A 2 1.91 27.27 13.29
CA ARG A 2 0.90 26.66 12.36
C ARG A 2 1.44 26.41 10.94
N ARG A 3 2.74 26.37 10.70
CA ARG A 3 3.31 26.15 9.34
C ARG A 3 4.27 24.96 9.22
N THR A 4 4.65 24.31 10.30
CA THR A 4 5.64 23.22 10.31
C THR A 4 5.04 21.82 10.09
N THR A 5 3.74 21.63 10.24
CA THR A 5 3.11 20.31 10.13
C THR A 5 2.83 19.84 8.69
N LEU A 6 2.95 20.72 7.69
CA LEU A 6 2.58 20.39 6.31
C LEU A 6 3.76 19.87 5.46
N MET A 7 5.00 20.09 5.87
CA MET A 7 6.19 19.67 5.11
C MET A 7 6.68 18.25 5.45
N PHE A 8 6.30 17.71 6.59
CA PHE A 8 6.70 16.36 7.03
C PHE A 8 6.05 15.21 6.22
N CYS A 9 4.90 15.44 5.59
CA CYS A 9 4.21 14.39 4.81
C CYS A 9 4.84 14.09 3.44
N LEU A 10 5.57 15.01 2.82
CA LEU A 10 6.06 14.81 1.44
C LEU A 10 7.34 13.97 1.34
N ALA A 11 8.20 13.96 2.34
CA ALA A 11 9.47 13.23 2.29
C ALA A 11 9.34 11.74 2.65
N THR A 12 8.34 11.37 3.47
CA THR A 12 8.11 9.96 3.88
C THR A 12 7.34 9.16 2.82
N VAL A 13 6.59 9.83 1.95
CA VAL A 13 5.86 9.19 0.83
C VAL A 13 6.80 8.66 -0.25
N MET A 14 7.99 9.28 -0.45
CA MET A 14 8.95 8.79 -1.45
C MET A 14 9.64 7.46 -1.08
N ALA A 15 9.81 7.15 0.20
CA ALA A 15 10.42 5.86 0.61
C ALA A 15 9.49 4.66 0.37
N VAL A 16 8.17 4.87 0.37
CA VAL A 16 7.18 3.81 0.10
C VAL A 16 6.97 3.60 -1.42
N THR A 17 7.20 4.63 -2.24
CA THR A 17 6.95 4.55 -3.70
C THR A 17 8.05 3.84 -4.49
N LEU A 18 9.27 3.68 -3.95
CA LEU A 18 10.39 2.95 -4.59
C LEU A 18 10.28 1.42 -4.49
N LEU A 19 9.33 0.88 -3.72
CA LEU A 19 9.07 -0.57 -3.60
C LEU A 19 8.07 -1.12 -4.63
N TYR A 20 7.51 -0.30 -5.52
CA TYR A 20 6.52 -0.70 -6.53
C TYR A 20 7.08 -0.81 -7.95
N GLY A 21 8.30 -1.26 -8.11
CA GLY A 21 8.91 -1.56 -9.42
C GLY A 21 8.69 -3.01 -9.86
N GLY A 22 7.77 -3.24 -10.79
CA GLY A 22 7.81 -4.36 -11.71
C GLY A 22 7.18 -5.68 -11.27
N GLY A 23 5.89 -5.86 -11.51
CA GLY A 23 5.23 -7.16 -11.53
C GLY A 23 4.08 -7.15 -12.53
N SER A 24 4.23 -7.85 -13.67
CA SER A 24 3.19 -8.00 -14.69
C SER A 24 2.01 -8.80 -14.13
N ALA A 25 0.93 -8.11 -13.76
CA ALA A 25 -0.34 -8.75 -13.43
C ALA A 25 -1.02 -9.27 -14.71
N ARG A 26 -1.22 -10.58 -14.80
CA ARG A 26 -2.14 -11.17 -15.76
C ARG A 26 -3.56 -10.75 -15.41
N ALA A 27 -4.14 -9.88 -16.23
CA ALA A 27 -5.53 -9.45 -16.11
C ALA A 27 -6.46 -10.55 -16.61
N GLU A 28 -7.29 -11.12 -15.72
CA GLU A 28 -8.47 -11.85 -16.14
C GLU A 28 -9.54 -10.84 -16.61
N THR A 29 -9.96 -10.96 -17.85
CA THR A 29 -10.95 -10.09 -18.48
C THR A 29 -12.36 -10.47 -18.03
N SER A 30 -12.87 -9.84 -16.98
CA SER A 30 -14.29 -9.86 -16.71
C SER A 30 -15.04 -8.95 -17.69
N SER A 31 -16.04 -9.51 -18.38
CA SER A 31 -16.90 -8.83 -19.35
C SER A 31 -17.75 -7.74 -18.66
N TRP A 32 -17.39 -6.49 -18.89
CA TRP A 32 -17.99 -5.34 -18.21
C TRP A 32 -18.60 -4.32 -19.19
N VAL A 33 -19.41 -4.65 -20.09
CA VAL A 33 -20.30 -3.67 -20.76
C VAL A 33 -21.63 -4.33 -20.99
N GLY A 34 -22.67 -3.68 -20.45
CA GLY A 34 -24.01 -4.12 -20.37
C GLY A 34 -24.61 -4.70 -21.63
N ARG A 35 -25.31 -5.80 -21.45
CA ARG A 35 -26.45 -6.12 -22.29
C ARG A 35 -27.63 -5.25 -21.86
N ASN A 36 -28.01 -4.32 -22.69
CA ASN A 36 -29.38 -3.84 -22.76
C ASN A 36 -30.16 -4.91 -23.53
N ASP A 37 -30.73 -5.86 -22.84
CA ASP A 37 -31.77 -6.72 -23.39
C ASP A 37 -33.01 -6.55 -22.52
N GLY A 38 -34.06 -6.03 -23.12
CA GLY A 38 -35.38 -5.94 -22.54
C GLY A 38 -35.98 -7.35 -22.29
N PRO A 39 -37.15 -7.43 -21.63
CA PRO A 39 -37.59 -8.66 -21.00
C PRO A 39 -38.07 -9.70 -22.03
N ALA A 40 -37.54 -10.93 -21.96
CA ALA A 40 -38.07 -12.12 -22.61
C ALA A 40 -38.32 -13.19 -21.58
N GLU A 41 -39.49 -13.79 -21.71
CA GLU A 41 -40.18 -14.80 -20.88
C GLU A 41 -39.44 -16.16 -20.76
N PRO A 42 -39.85 -17.04 -19.83
CA PRO A 42 -39.04 -18.15 -19.36
C PRO A 42 -39.28 -19.45 -20.15
N ALA A 43 -38.21 -20.19 -20.43
CA ALA A 43 -38.29 -21.59 -20.89
C ALA A 43 -37.41 -22.53 -20.07
N ALA A 44 -37.95 -23.72 -19.85
CA ALA A 44 -37.64 -24.70 -18.83
C ALA A 44 -36.30 -25.44 -18.92
N LYS A 45 -35.83 -25.80 -17.72
CA LYS A 45 -35.07 -26.98 -17.23
C LYS A 45 -34.33 -27.89 -18.22
N LYS A 46 -33.00 -28.04 -18.00
CA LYS A 46 -32.33 -29.36 -17.92
C LYS A 46 -31.12 -29.31 -17.00
N LYS A 47 -31.06 -30.25 -16.06
CA LYS A 47 -29.97 -30.52 -15.13
C LYS A 47 -28.74 -31.04 -15.86
N ALA A 48 -27.54 -30.56 -15.51
CA ALA A 48 -26.29 -31.30 -15.65
C ALA A 48 -25.37 -30.96 -14.47
N GLU A 49 -24.85 -32.00 -13.82
CA GLU A 49 -23.94 -31.94 -12.66
C GLU A 49 -22.56 -31.43 -13.07
N PRO A 50 -21.85 -30.66 -12.22
CA PRO A 50 -20.44 -30.29 -12.45
C PRO A 50 -19.49 -31.30 -11.78
N LYS A 51 -18.58 -31.85 -12.58
CA LYS A 51 -17.41 -32.61 -12.12
C LYS A 51 -16.43 -31.70 -11.41
N SER A 52 -15.97 -32.13 -10.24
CA SER A 52 -14.91 -31.48 -9.46
C SER A 52 -13.59 -31.45 -10.21
N ALA A 53 -12.96 -30.25 -10.29
CA ALA A 53 -11.59 -30.06 -10.74
C ALA A 53 -10.65 -29.85 -9.54
N PRO A 54 -9.38 -30.33 -9.60
CA PRO A 54 -8.46 -30.35 -8.47
C PRO A 54 -7.88 -28.97 -8.15
N ALA A 55 -7.66 -28.71 -6.86
CA ALA A 55 -7.02 -27.53 -6.34
C ALA A 55 -5.60 -27.34 -6.91
N LYS A 56 -5.34 -26.19 -7.54
CA LYS A 56 -3.99 -25.80 -7.98
C LYS A 56 -3.26 -25.12 -6.82
N THR A 57 -2.19 -25.74 -6.38
CA THR A 57 -1.22 -25.21 -5.43
C THR A 57 -0.55 -23.96 -6.00
N ILE A 58 -0.71 -22.83 -5.33
CA ILE A 58 -0.07 -21.57 -5.69
C ILE A 58 1.35 -21.58 -5.10
N LYS A 59 2.37 -21.58 -5.96
CA LYS A 59 3.76 -21.37 -5.55
C LYS A 59 3.96 -19.89 -5.21
N THR A 60 4.22 -19.62 -3.94
CA THR A 60 4.60 -18.29 -3.45
C THR A 60 6.01 -17.95 -3.88
N VAL A 61 6.18 -16.79 -4.51
CA VAL A 61 7.48 -16.17 -4.78
C VAL A 61 7.84 -15.30 -3.57
N PRO A 62 9.07 -15.41 -3.00
CA PRO A 62 9.45 -14.59 -1.85
C PRO A 62 9.70 -13.14 -2.27
N GLY A 63 9.11 -12.19 -1.54
CA GLY A 63 9.55 -10.80 -1.55
C GLY A 63 8.62 -9.74 -2.09
N THR A 64 7.35 -10.03 -2.40
CA THR A 64 6.42 -8.99 -2.89
C THR A 64 5.29 -8.79 -1.87
N ILE A 65 5.09 -7.57 -1.40
CA ILE A 65 3.89 -7.17 -0.68
C ILE A 65 2.76 -7.19 -1.71
N MET A 66 1.95 -8.25 -1.71
CA MET A 66 0.85 -8.39 -2.65
C MET A 66 -0.33 -7.52 -2.23
N VAL A 67 -0.73 -6.60 -3.10
CA VAL A 67 -2.09 -6.08 -3.10
C VAL A 67 -3.00 -7.23 -3.53
N LEU A 68 -3.95 -7.63 -2.67
CA LEU A 68 -4.87 -8.72 -2.96
C LEU A 68 -5.74 -8.39 -4.19
N PRO A 69 -5.87 -9.31 -5.16
CA PRO A 69 -6.83 -9.14 -6.24
C PRO A 69 -8.26 -9.20 -5.66
N VAL A 70 -9.12 -8.32 -6.13
CA VAL A 70 -10.56 -8.32 -5.82
C VAL A 70 -11.16 -9.63 -6.31
N ILE A 71 -11.41 -10.56 -5.40
CA ILE A 71 -12.12 -11.82 -5.65
C ILE A 71 -13.62 -11.53 -5.56
N ALA A 72 -14.37 -11.92 -6.58
CA ALA A 72 -15.83 -11.89 -6.55
C ALA A 72 -16.35 -12.81 -5.44
N PRO A 73 -17.41 -12.42 -4.70
CA PRO A 73 -17.93 -13.22 -3.60
C PRO A 73 -18.51 -14.54 -4.09
N PRO A 74 -18.26 -15.67 -3.39
CA PRO A 74 -18.99 -16.90 -3.62
C PRO A 74 -20.43 -16.77 -3.11
N VAL A 75 -21.37 -17.31 -3.88
CA VAL A 75 -22.79 -17.42 -3.51
C VAL A 75 -22.92 -18.33 -2.28
N ALA A 76 -23.62 -17.86 -1.25
CA ALA A 76 -23.84 -18.57 -0.01
C ALA A 76 -24.63 -19.86 -0.22
N PRO A 77 -24.28 -21.00 0.41
CA PRO A 77 -25.16 -22.14 0.54
C PRO A 77 -26.05 -21.99 1.79
N SER A 78 -27.30 -22.31 1.59
CA SER A 78 -28.38 -22.36 2.57
C SER A 78 -28.09 -23.26 3.76
N SER A 79 -28.59 -22.82 4.91
CA SER A 79 -28.66 -23.46 6.22
C SER A 79 -28.94 -24.98 6.22
N GLN A 80 -28.08 -25.74 6.89
CA GLN A 80 -28.46 -27.04 7.50
C GLN A 80 -27.92 -27.09 8.94
N THR A 81 -28.79 -27.52 9.81
CA THR A 81 -28.69 -27.69 11.25
C THR A 81 -27.56 -28.63 11.66
N ALA A 82 -26.73 -28.20 12.62
CA ALA A 82 -25.69 -29.03 13.23
C ALA A 82 -26.24 -29.87 14.40
N PRO A 83 -25.76 -31.11 14.61
CA PRO A 83 -26.10 -31.92 15.78
C PRO A 83 -25.17 -31.56 16.97
N VAL A 84 -25.77 -31.65 18.15
CA VAL A 84 -25.19 -31.39 19.48
C VAL A 84 -24.08 -32.39 19.80
N ALA A 85 -22.92 -31.92 20.25
CA ALA A 85 -21.81 -32.72 20.75
C ALA A 85 -21.97 -33.04 22.26
N PRO A 86 -21.49 -34.21 22.76
CA PRO A 86 -21.60 -34.60 24.15
C PRO A 86 -20.45 -34.03 25.03
N ALA A 87 -20.77 -33.93 26.32
CA ALA A 87 -20.02 -33.33 27.39
C ALA A 87 -18.63 -33.95 27.66
N THR A 88 -17.67 -33.09 28.00
CA THR A 88 -16.30 -33.40 28.49
C THR A 88 -16.29 -33.82 29.96
N PRO A 89 -15.47 -34.78 30.38
CA PRO A 89 -15.24 -35.11 31.78
C PRO A 89 -14.15 -34.21 32.43
N PRO A 90 -14.05 -34.16 33.78
CA PRO A 90 -13.37 -33.12 34.52
C PRO A 90 -11.86 -33.26 34.58
N ALA A 91 -11.21 -32.10 34.74
CA ALA A 91 -9.75 -31.90 34.80
C ALA A 91 -9.10 -32.62 35.98
N GLN A 92 -7.99 -33.32 35.71
CA GLN A 92 -7.02 -33.76 36.73
C GLN A 92 -6.02 -32.62 37.07
N ARG A 93 -5.87 -32.42 38.38
CA ARG A 93 -4.89 -31.52 38.99
C ARG A 93 -3.45 -32.03 38.82
N GLY A 94 -2.55 -31.11 38.55
CA GLY A 94 -1.23 -31.05 39.16
C GLY A 94 -0.08 -31.61 38.36
N GLN A 95 0.62 -30.72 37.68
CA GLN A 95 2.12 -30.76 37.71
C GLN A 95 2.61 -29.31 37.53
N VAL A 96 3.34 -28.85 38.55
CA VAL A 96 4.07 -27.58 38.58
C VAL A 96 5.29 -27.76 37.67
N VAL A 97 5.34 -27.04 36.55
CA VAL A 97 6.53 -26.95 35.71
C VAL A 97 7.41 -25.85 36.31
N PRO A 98 8.70 -26.10 36.58
CA PRO A 98 9.59 -25.06 37.10
C PRO A 98 9.76 -23.93 36.07
N ALA A 99 9.74 -22.70 36.56
CA ALA A 99 9.94 -21.49 35.77
C ALA A 99 11.24 -21.57 34.97
N ALA A 100 11.13 -21.36 33.66
CA ALA A 100 12.29 -21.20 32.79
C ALA A 100 13.07 -19.95 33.25
N SER A 101 14.38 -20.15 33.42
CA SER A 101 15.34 -19.09 33.74
C SER A 101 15.24 -17.96 32.71
N PRO A 102 15.34 -16.68 33.14
CA PRO A 102 15.31 -15.58 32.22
C PRO A 102 16.47 -15.67 31.22
N SER A 103 16.16 -15.53 29.94
CA SER A 103 17.16 -15.37 28.87
C SER A 103 18.16 -14.28 29.26
N PRO A 104 19.45 -14.45 28.98
CA PRO A 104 20.43 -13.41 29.23
C PRO A 104 20.07 -12.14 28.47
N ALA A 105 20.16 -11.02 29.17
CA ALA A 105 19.97 -9.69 28.60
C ALA A 105 20.88 -9.53 27.36
N PRO A 106 20.43 -8.85 26.31
CA PRO A 106 21.25 -8.59 25.13
C PRO A 106 22.55 -7.91 25.57
N ALA A 107 23.68 -8.42 25.06
CA ALA A 107 25.00 -7.90 25.36
C ALA A 107 25.02 -6.39 25.12
N LYS A 108 25.58 -5.62 26.08
CA LYS A 108 25.83 -4.20 25.92
C LYS A 108 26.46 -3.94 24.57
N ALA A 109 25.81 -3.11 23.76
CA ALA A 109 26.36 -2.64 22.50
C ALA A 109 27.78 -2.08 22.73
N PRO A 110 28.74 -2.35 21.83
CA PRO A 110 30.09 -1.81 21.96
C PRO A 110 30.00 -0.27 21.98
N ALA A 111 30.80 0.34 22.85
CA ALA A 111 30.89 1.79 22.94
C ALA A 111 31.25 2.36 21.57
N MET A 112 30.42 3.27 21.07
CA MET A 112 30.64 3.96 19.81
C MET A 112 31.92 4.76 19.89
N PRO A 113 32.82 4.75 18.88
CA PRO A 113 33.96 5.63 18.85
C PRO A 113 33.46 7.06 18.68
N GLY A 114 33.48 7.84 19.75
CA GLY A 114 33.27 9.27 19.70
C GLY A 114 34.40 9.94 18.92
N PRO A 115 34.17 11.07 18.23
CA PRO A 115 35.23 11.87 17.65
C PRO A 115 36.15 12.36 18.77
N SER A 116 37.46 12.08 18.63
CA SER A 116 38.49 12.45 19.59
C SER A 116 38.63 13.97 19.69
N GLY A 117 38.32 14.44 20.86
CA GLY A 117 39.00 15.49 21.59
C GLY A 117 39.11 16.93 21.11
N SER A 118 38.59 17.79 22.00
CA SER A 118 39.09 19.13 22.32
C SER A 118 38.97 20.21 21.25
N GLU A 119 37.76 20.79 21.15
CA GLU A 119 37.64 22.25 20.91
C GLU A 119 36.18 22.80 21.05
N TYR A 120 35.26 22.05 21.63
CA TYR A 120 33.84 22.48 21.68
C TYR A 120 33.32 22.89 23.08
N ALA A 121 34.18 23.40 23.94
CA ALA A 121 33.76 23.94 25.23
C ALA A 121 33.38 25.41 25.08
N LYS A 122 32.20 25.74 24.59
CA LYS A 122 31.42 26.97 24.93
C LYS A 122 30.28 27.35 23.99
N ALA A 123 29.62 26.41 23.32
CA ALA A 123 28.34 26.75 22.70
C ALA A 123 27.18 26.28 23.61
N PRO A 124 26.07 27.02 23.73
CA PRO A 124 24.86 26.50 24.37
C PRO A 124 24.48 25.21 23.67
N ALA A 125 23.87 24.27 24.44
CA ALA A 125 23.40 23.02 23.85
C ALA A 125 22.55 23.36 22.60
N PRO A 126 22.82 22.73 21.45
CA PRO A 126 22.05 23.01 20.25
C PRO A 126 20.61 22.63 20.55
N SER A 127 19.66 23.54 20.25
CA SER A 127 18.25 23.23 20.32
C SER A 127 17.95 22.09 19.33
N GLU A 128 16.96 21.24 19.66
CA GLU A 128 16.46 20.20 18.75
C GLU A 128 16.20 20.76 17.35
N ASP A 129 15.66 21.97 17.29
CA ASP A 129 15.36 22.71 16.06
C ASP A 129 16.60 22.95 15.18
N ALA A 130 17.78 23.24 15.76
CA ALA A 130 18.96 23.61 15.00
C ALA A 130 19.51 22.47 14.11
N ALA A 131 19.42 21.22 14.56
CA ALA A 131 19.83 20.06 13.78
C ALA A 131 18.86 19.81 12.60
N TYR A 132 17.56 19.90 12.84
CA TYR A 132 16.54 19.78 11.81
C TYR A 132 16.55 20.97 10.85
N GLU A 133 16.75 22.20 11.32
CA GLU A 133 16.90 23.35 10.44
C GLU A 133 18.10 23.22 9.49
N ALA A 134 19.24 22.73 10.00
CA ALA A 134 20.40 22.46 9.16
C ALA A 134 20.12 21.35 8.13
N PHE A 135 19.37 20.31 8.52
CA PHE A 135 18.95 19.23 7.62
C PHE A 135 18.04 19.74 6.51
N ASP A 136 17.02 20.53 6.84
CA ASP A 136 16.05 21.09 5.88
C ASP A 136 16.71 22.09 4.91
N GLN A 137 17.80 22.75 5.34
CA GLN A 137 18.64 23.60 4.48
C GLN A 137 19.63 22.80 3.61
N GLY A 138 19.62 21.46 3.67
CA GLY A 138 20.59 20.62 2.95
C GLY A 138 22.01 20.62 3.52
N LYS A 139 22.23 21.22 4.69
CA LYS A 139 23.53 21.26 5.39
C LYS A 139 23.75 19.99 6.19
N TYR A 140 23.77 18.85 5.51
CA TYR A 140 23.70 17.52 6.13
C TYR A 140 24.86 17.21 7.09
N LEU A 141 26.09 17.66 6.81
CA LEU A 141 27.22 17.47 7.72
C LEU A 141 27.03 18.27 9.02
N THR A 142 26.54 19.49 8.92
CA THR A 142 26.21 20.33 10.09
C THR A 142 25.08 19.69 10.88
N ALA A 143 24.02 19.24 10.20
CA ALA A 143 22.91 18.52 10.81
C ALA A 143 23.38 17.27 11.57
N LEU A 144 24.28 16.48 10.96
CA LEU A 144 24.86 15.29 11.59
C LEU A 144 25.63 15.63 12.87
N GLN A 145 26.48 16.69 12.83
CA GLN A 145 27.24 17.14 13.99
C GLN A 145 26.34 17.60 15.14
N LEU A 146 25.32 18.43 14.83
CA LEU A 146 24.38 18.95 15.81
C LEU A 146 23.51 17.83 16.39
N ALA A 147 22.97 16.96 15.54
CA ALA A 147 22.14 15.82 15.97
C ALA A 147 22.94 14.82 16.82
N THR A 148 24.19 14.50 16.43
CA THR A 148 25.05 13.63 17.25
C THR A 148 25.25 14.19 18.65
N LYS A 149 25.54 15.50 18.75
CA LYS A 149 25.71 16.17 20.05
C LYS A 149 24.43 16.18 20.88
N ALA A 150 23.28 16.40 20.26
CA ALA A 150 21.97 16.34 20.95
C ALA A 150 21.65 14.90 21.40
N ALA A 151 21.96 13.90 20.57
CA ALA A 151 21.78 12.48 20.90
C ALA A 151 22.67 12.04 22.08
N GLU A 152 23.90 12.54 22.18
CA GLU A 152 24.78 12.31 23.33
C GLU A 152 24.19 12.88 24.65
N LEU A 153 23.36 13.93 24.54
CA LEU A 153 22.63 14.51 25.68
C LEU A 153 21.31 13.76 25.97
N GLY A 154 20.99 12.71 25.20
CA GLY A 154 19.85 11.82 25.44
C GLY A 154 18.57 12.24 24.71
N ASP A 155 18.66 13.12 23.70
CA ASP A 155 17.52 13.50 22.87
C ASP A 155 17.09 12.33 21.95
N PRO A 156 15.87 11.79 22.09
CA PRO A 156 15.39 10.67 21.28
C PRO A 156 15.26 11.00 19.79
N GLN A 157 14.81 12.20 19.45
CA GLN A 157 14.59 12.64 18.07
C GLN A 157 15.91 12.87 17.33
N ALA A 158 16.93 13.31 18.03
CA ALA A 158 18.28 13.45 17.47
C ALA A 158 18.83 12.08 17.02
N HIS A 159 18.58 11.00 17.77
CA HIS A 159 18.94 9.64 17.34
C HIS A 159 18.26 9.27 16.02
N THR A 160 16.99 9.64 15.86
CA THR A 160 16.23 9.43 14.62
C THR A 160 16.85 10.20 13.45
N LEU A 161 17.21 11.44 13.65
CA LEU A 161 17.83 12.26 12.59
C LEU A 161 19.19 11.69 12.16
N VAL A 162 20.05 11.32 13.12
CA VAL A 162 21.34 10.67 12.82
C VAL A 162 21.12 9.35 12.07
N GLY A 163 20.18 8.51 12.55
CA GLY A 163 19.79 7.27 11.90
C GLY A 163 19.38 7.51 10.44
N ARG A 164 18.53 8.50 10.18
CA ARG A 164 18.07 8.87 8.83
C ARG A 164 19.22 9.34 7.92
N ILE A 165 20.13 10.14 8.44
CA ILE A 165 21.30 10.62 7.67
C ILE A 165 22.15 9.42 7.21
N TYR A 166 22.41 8.43 8.07
CA TYR A 166 23.17 7.24 7.70
C TYR A 166 22.35 6.26 6.84
N ALA A 167 21.04 6.15 7.05
CA ALA A 167 20.18 5.28 6.26
C ALA A 167 20.14 5.70 4.79
N GLU A 168 20.07 6.99 4.52
CA GLU A 168 19.95 7.55 3.16
C GLU A 168 21.31 8.01 2.58
N GLY A 169 22.33 8.19 3.43
CA GLY A 169 23.64 8.68 3.00
C GLY A 169 23.67 10.17 2.72
N TYR A 170 22.89 10.97 3.44
CA TYR A 170 22.90 12.42 3.29
C TYR A 170 24.23 13.05 3.80
N GLY A 171 25.01 13.59 2.89
CA GLY A 171 26.31 14.19 3.20
C GLY A 171 27.36 13.20 3.72
N THR A 172 27.07 11.94 3.82
CA THR A 172 27.95 10.85 4.24
C THR A 172 27.67 9.57 3.45
N SER A 173 28.54 8.56 3.57
CA SER A 173 28.26 7.27 2.94
C SER A 173 27.07 6.59 3.59
N LYS A 174 26.20 6.02 2.77
CA LYS A 174 25.06 5.20 3.23
C LYS A 174 25.57 4.04 4.09
N ASN A 175 25.05 3.93 5.31
CA ASN A 175 25.40 2.89 6.26
C ASN A 175 24.16 2.38 7.03
N PRO A 176 23.41 1.42 6.46
CA PRO A 176 22.20 0.92 7.11
C PRO A 176 22.44 0.25 8.46
N GLY A 177 23.62 -0.40 8.65
CA GLY A 177 23.97 -1.02 9.93
C GLY A 177 24.13 0.00 11.05
N LEU A 178 24.78 1.13 10.76
CA LEU A 178 24.92 2.22 11.72
C LEU A 178 23.57 2.93 11.94
N ALA A 179 22.78 3.13 10.89
CA ALA A 179 21.45 3.67 11.01
C ALA A 179 20.55 2.86 11.96
N ALA A 180 20.57 1.53 11.82
CA ALA A 180 19.82 0.64 12.71
C ALA A 180 20.22 0.77 14.18
N GLN A 181 21.51 0.97 14.46
CA GLN A 181 21.99 1.19 15.83
C GLN A 181 21.46 2.51 16.41
N TRP A 182 21.47 3.58 15.62
CA TRP A 182 20.92 4.86 16.03
C TRP A 182 19.40 4.82 16.24
N TYR A 183 18.66 4.17 15.34
CA TYR A 183 17.22 3.95 15.51
C TYR A 183 16.92 3.05 16.73
N ALA A 184 17.72 2.02 16.99
CA ALA A 184 17.53 1.18 18.18
C ALA A 184 17.66 2.01 19.45
N ARG A 185 18.65 2.89 19.51
CA ARG A 185 18.81 3.76 20.65
C ARG A 185 17.69 4.77 20.82
N GLY A 186 17.22 5.42 19.73
CA GLY A 186 16.06 6.29 19.76
C GLY A 186 14.77 5.54 20.18
N ALA A 187 14.60 4.30 19.73
CA ALA A 187 13.48 3.45 20.13
C ALA A 187 13.51 3.10 21.63
N GLU A 188 14.69 2.77 22.19
CA GLU A 188 14.89 2.55 23.62
C GLU A 188 14.50 3.80 24.46
N LEU A 189 14.79 4.99 23.94
CA LEU A 189 14.43 6.27 24.55
C LEU A 189 12.96 6.65 24.33
N GLY A 190 12.21 5.83 23.58
CA GLY A 190 10.76 5.96 23.43
C GLY A 190 10.31 6.75 22.22
N ASP A 191 11.19 7.09 21.26
CA ASP A 191 10.81 7.79 20.04
C ASP A 191 10.02 6.89 19.07
N PRO A 192 8.76 7.25 18.72
CA PRO A 192 7.94 6.42 17.84
C PRO A 192 8.43 6.36 16.39
N GLU A 193 9.11 7.40 15.90
CA GLU A 193 9.69 7.41 14.56
C GLU A 193 10.87 6.45 14.46
N SER A 194 11.76 6.42 15.46
CA SER A 194 12.85 5.44 15.58
C SER A 194 12.32 4.01 15.67
N MET A 195 11.27 3.76 16.47
CA MET A 195 10.62 2.44 16.56
C MET A 195 10.08 2.02 15.19
N PHE A 196 9.41 2.93 14.48
CA PHE A 196 8.89 2.66 13.14
C PHE A 196 10.03 2.36 12.16
N ALA A 197 11.06 3.21 12.09
CA ALA A 197 12.19 3.05 11.18
C ALA A 197 12.94 1.73 11.44
N LEU A 198 13.22 1.39 12.70
CA LEU A 198 13.83 0.11 13.07
C LEU A 198 12.93 -1.07 12.67
N GLY A 199 11.61 -0.94 12.89
CA GLY A 199 10.64 -1.95 12.47
C GLY A 199 10.68 -2.23 10.97
N VAL A 200 10.78 -1.19 10.13
CA VAL A 200 10.95 -1.33 8.67
C VAL A 200 12.27 -2.03 8.34
N MET A 201 13.38 -1.62 8.95
CA MET A 201 14.70 -2.23 8.72
C MET A 201 14.71 -3.72 9.10
N LEU A 202 14.10 -4.09 10.22
CA LEU A 202 13.94 -5.49 10.64
C LEU A 202 13.05 -6.29 9.69
N ALA A 203 11.93 -5.70 9.22
CA ALA A 203 11.01 -6.36 8.29
C ALA A 203 11.67 -6.66 6.92
N GLU A 204 12.58 -5.81 6.47
CA GLU A 204 13.24 -5.90 5.18
C GLU A 204 14.63 -6.56 5.26
N GLY A 205 15.27 -6.54 6.42
CA GLY A 205 16.65 -7.01 6.62
C GLY A 205 17.68 -5.98 6.14
N GLN A 206 17.37 -4.69 6.27
CA GLN A 206 18.28 -3.60 5.88
C GLN A 206 19.24 -3.25 7.02
N GLY A 207 20.51 -3.55 6.86
CA GLY A 207 21.55 -3.28 7.87
C GLY A 207 21.46 -4.13 9.15
N VAL A 208 20.41 -4.92 9.28
CA VAL A 208 20.15 -5.89 10.36
C VAL A 208 19.63 -7.19 9.77
N ALA A 209 19.74 -8.29 10.51
CA ALA A 209 19.11 -9.54 10.11
C ALA A 209 17.59 -9.36 10.01
N LYS A 210 16.99 -9.93 8.96
CA LYS A 210 15.55 -9.87 8.76
C LYS A 210 14.83 -10.62 9.88
N ASP A 211 13.96 -9.92 10.60
CA ASP A 211 13.17 -10.45 11.71
C ASP A 211 11.79 -9.76 11.73
N ARG A 212 10.77 -10.47 11.25
CA ARG A 212 9.41 -9.95 11.19
C ARG A 212 8.72 -9.95 12.54
N ASP A 213 9.10 -10.82 13.46
CA ASP A 213 8.55 -10.84 14.82
C ASP A 213 9.03 -9.62 15.60
N ALA A 214 10.33 -9.32 15.54
CA ALA A 214 10.90 -8.11 16.09
C ALA A 214 10.34 -6.85 15.42
N ALA A 215 10.17 -6.84 14.09
CA ALA A 215 9.52 -5.74 13.38
C ALA A 215 8.09 -5.49 13.88
N GLY A 216 7.32 -6.58 14.06
CA GLY A 216 5.97 -6.50 14.63
C GLY A 216 5.92 -5.93 16.04
N GLN A 217 6.92 -6.21 16.87
CA GLN A 217 7.05 -5.60 18.21
C GLN A 217 7.35 -4.11 18.11
N MET A 218 8.24 -3.70 17.23
CA MET A 218 8.58 -2.29 17.01
C MET A 218 7.38 -1.50 16.47
N PHE A 219 6.66 -2.03 15.48
CA PHE A 219 5.43 -1.39 14.99
C PHE A 219 4.34 -1.30 16.06
N GLU A 220 4.18 -2.31 16.91
CA GLU A 220 3.23 -2.29 18.02
C GLU A 220 3.59 -1.21 19.05
N ALA A 221 4.87 -1.09 19.42
CA ALA A 221 5.38 -0.06 20.31
C ALA A 221 5.16 1.36 19.75
N ALA A 222 5.40 1.56 18.46
CA ALA A 222 5.13 2.82 17.78
C ALA A 222 3.61 3.10 17.65
N ALA A 223 2.80 2.07 17.36
CA ALA A 223 1.35 2.19 17.22
C ALA A 223 0.66 2.60 18.52
N ILE A 224 1.11 2.08 19.66
CA ILE A 224 0.68 2.52 21.02
C ILE A 224 0.90 4.02 21.19
N ARG A 225 1.96 4.56 20.61
CA ARG A 225 2.27 6.01 20.59
C ARG A 225 1.59 6.75 19.43
N LYS A 226 0.58 6.15 18.82
CA LYS A 226 -0.24 6.71 17.74
C LYS A 226 0.55 6.99 16.45
N HIS A 227 1.68 6.35 16.24
CA HIS A 227 2.43 6.49 14.99
C HIS A 227 1.62 5.91 13.82
N THR A 228 1.28 6.75 12.85
CA THR A 228 0.31 6.44 11.80
C THR A 228 0.77 5.32 10.88
N LEU A 229 2.00 5.41 10.36
CA LEU A 229 2.54 4.39 9.44
C LEU A 229 2.84 3.08 10.14
N ALA A 230 3.16 3.10 11.44
CA ALA A 230 3.30 1.87 12.22
C ALA A 230 1.97 1.13 12.36
N ASN A 231 0.86 1.86 12.56
CA ASN A 231 -0.48 1.25 12.54
C ASN A 231 -0.77 0.60 11.17
N TYR A 232 -0.45 1.27 10.07
CA TYR A 232 -0.64 0.70 8.73
C TYR A 232 0.16 -0.59 8.55
N ASN A 233 1.47 -0.58 8.85
CA ASN A 233 2.32 -1.77 8.72
C ASN A 233 1.89 -2.90 9.67
N LEU A 234 1.50 -2.58 10.89
CA LEU A 234 0.97 -3.55 11.85
C LEU A 234 -0.32 -4.21 11.34
N ALA A 235 -1.21 -3.44 10.69
CA ALA A 235 -2.39 -3.98 10.04
C ALA A 235 -2.03 -4.99 8.95
N LEU A 236 -1.04 -4.69 8.12
CA LEU A 236 -0.56 -5.62 7.08
C LEU A 236 0.02 -6.91 7.68
N LEU A 237 0.76 -6.82 8.79
CA LEU A 237 1.28 -8.01 9.49
C LEU A 237 0.14 -8.90 10.02
N PHE A 238 -0.91 -8.30 10.61
CA PHE A 238 -2.09 -9.04 11.07
C PHE A 238 -2.92 -9.65 9.94
N LEU A 239 -2.96 -9.03 8.75
CA LEU A 239 -3.64 -9.62 7.57
C LEU A 239 -2.89 -10.83 7.02
N LYS A 240 -1.57 -10.81 7.08
CA LYS A 240 -0.71 -11.85 6.48
C LYS A 240 -0.36 -12.97 7.45
N GLY A 241 -0.47 -12.75 8.73
CA GLY A 241 0.06 -13.67 9.74
C GLY A 241 1.59 -13.73 9.77
N GLU A 242 2.28 -12.66 9.34
CA GLU A 242 3.73 -12.59 9.28
C GLU A 242 4.28 -11.70 10.40
N GLY A 243 5.04 -12.29 11.34
CA GLY A 243 5.56 -11.57 12.51
C GLY A 243 4.51 -11.24 13.59
N LYS A 244 3.26 -11.54 13.32
CA LYS A 244 2.13 -11.54 14.25
C LYS A 244 1.14 -12.61 13.80
N PRO A 245 0.45 -13.31 14.71
CA PRO A 245 -0.62 -14.24 14.35
C PRO A 245 -1.71 -13.51 13.53
N GLU A 246 -2.21 -14.18 12.48
CA GLU A 246 -3.28 -13.62 11.65
C GLU A 246 -4.48 -13.21 12.51
N ASN A 247 -4.92 -11.97 12.33
CA ASN A 247 -6.06 -11.42 13.03
C ASN A 247 -6.72 -10.30 12.19
N PRO A 248 -7.68 -10.64 11.31
CA PRO A 248 -8.33 -9.66 10.44
C PRO A 248 -9.04 -8.54 11.19
N HIS A 249 -9.61 -8.81 12.37
CA HIS A 249 -10.28 -7.77 13.16
C HIS A 249 -9.28 -6.74 13.72
N ARG A 250 -8.15 -7.19 14.28
CA ARG A 250 -7.09 -6.26 14.71
C ARG A 250 -6.52 -5.49 13.52
N ALA A 251 -6.33 -6.17 12.38
CA ALA A 251 -5.89 -5.53 11.15
C ALA A 251 -6.84 -4.39 10.74
N PHE A 252 -8.15 -4.64 10.74
CA PHE A 252 -9.16 -3.63 10.45
C PHE A 252 -9.06 -2.41 11.38
N LEU A 253 -8.89 -2.62 12.69
CA LEU A 253 -8.79 -1.51 13.66
C LEU A 253 -7.56 -0.63 13.40
N HIS A 254 -6.39 -1.24 13.18
CA HIS A 254 -5.16 -0.52 12.87
C HIS A 254 -5.21 0.14 11.48
N MET A 255 -5.78 -0.54 10.49
CA MET A 255 -5.99 0.02 9.15
C MET A 255 -6.89 1.24 9.18
N ARG A 256 -8.00 1.17 9.95
CA ARG A 256 -8.91 2.30 10.13
C ARG A 256 -8.21 3.50 10.75
N PHE A 257 -7.40 3.29 11.80
CA PHE A 257 -6.63 4.37 12.42
C PHE A 257 -5.74 5.10 11.40
N ALA A 258 -4.97 4.34 10.58
CA ALA A 258 -4.10 4.92 9.57
C ALA A 258 -4.88 5.63 8.45
N ALA A 259 -6.02 5.07 8.04
CA ALA A 259 -6.90 5.65 7.02
C ALA A 259 -7.56 6.97 7.50
N GLU A 260 -8.00 7.02 8.76
CA GLU A 260 -8.54 8.23 9.41
C GLU A 260 -7.49 9.33 9.54
N ALA A 261 -6.22 8.95 9.74
CA ALA A 261 -5.08 9.87 9.73
C ALA A 261 -4.67 10.33 8.33
N GLY A 262 -5.32 9.86 7.26
CA GLY A 262 -5.12 10.34 5.88
C GLY A 262 -4.13 9.55 5.03
N VAL A 263 -3.65 8.39 5.48
CA VAL A 263 -2.76 7.54 4.66
C VAL A 263 -3.56 6.97 3.48
N ALA A 264 -3.26 7.42 2.27
CA ALA A 264 -4.03 7.05 1.07
C ALA A 264 -4.05 5.53 0.80
N ALA A 265 -2.93 4.85 1.00
CA ALA A 265 -2.85 3.39 0.91
C ALA A 265 -3.76 2.72 1.95
N ALA A 266 -3.74 3.18 3.21
CA ALA A 266 -4.61 2.66 4.25
C ALA A 266 -6.10 2.93 3.96
N GLN A 267 -6.43 4.07 3.35
CA GLN A 267 -7.81 4.37 2.91
C GLN A 267 -8.27 3.39 1.84
N TYR A 268 -7.42 3.08 0.86
CA TYR A 268 -7.71 2.11 -0.18
C TYR A 268 -7.89 0.70 0.38
N ASP A 269 -6.95 0.25 1.21
CA ASP A 269 -7.00 -1.06 1.86
C ASP A 269 -8.22 -1.19 2.78
N LEU A 270 -8.55 -0.13 3.54
CA LEU A 270 -9.77 -0.11 4.36
C LEU A 270 -11.04 -0.24 3.52
N GLY A 271 -11.09 0.42 2.35
CA GLY A 271 -12.16 0.24 1.38
C GLY A 271 -12.29 -1.21 0.93
N THR A 272 -11.15 -1.87 0.69
CA THR A 272 -11.10 -3.30 0.33
C THR A 272 -11.58 -4.21 1.49
N LEU A 273 -11.19 -3.92 2.74
CA LEU A 273 -11.67 -4.67 3.91
C LEU A 273 -13.19 -4.59 4.04
N TYR A 274 -13.80 -3.41 3.84
CA TYR A 274 -15.26 -3.26 3.82
C TYR A 274 -15.92 -3.94 2.63
N ALA A 275 -15.27 -3.96 1.46
CA ALA A 275 -15.82 -4.62 0.27
C ALA A 275 -15.85 -6.14 0.41
N THR A 276 -14.84 -6.72 1.06
CA THR A 276 -14.67 -8.19 1.23
C THR A 276 -15.24 -8.72 2.54
N GLY A 277 -15.51 -7.86 3.53
CA GLY A 277 -15.91 -8.32 4.87
C GLY A 277 -14.74 -8.89 5.68
N THR A 278 -13.50 -8.47 5.39
CA THR A 278 -12.32 -8.98 6.08
C THR A 278 -12.13 -8.24 7.40
N GLY A 279 -12.39 -8.93 8.52
CA GLY A 279 -12.27 -8.37 9.87
C GLY A 279 -13.38 -7.38 10.25
N VAL A 280 -14.33 -7.12 9.38
CA VAL A 280 -15.49 -6.23 9.56
C VAL A 280 -16.66 -6.75 8.72
N GLU A 281 -17.90 -6.40 9.08
CA GLU A 281 -19.07 -6.70 8.25
C GLU A 281 -18.97 -6.00 6.88
N PRO A 282 -19.28 -6.69 5.77
CA PRO A 282 -19.27 -6.11 4.43
C PRO A 282 -20.17 -4.89 4.33
N ASN A 283 -19.64 -3.79 3.79
CA ASN A 283 -20.40 -2.55 3.62
C ASN A 283 -19.99 -1.82 2.35
N ALA A 284 -20.82 -1.92 1.30
CA ALA A 284 -20.55 -1.32 0.01
C ALA A 284 -20.47 0.22 0.05
N PHE A 285 -21.24 0.87 0.93
CA PHE A 285 -21.18 2.33 1.10
C PHE A 285 -19.84 2.76 1.70
N GLU A 286 -19.41 2.11 2.79
CA GLU A 286 -18.11 2.41 3.41
C GLU A 286 -16.95 2.06 2.47
N ALA A 287 -17.04 0.94 1.74
CA ALA A 287 -16.07 0.57 0.71
C ALA A 287 -15.92 1.69 -0.34
N ALA A 288 -17.03 2.15 -0.91
CA ALA A 288 -17.02 3.25 -1.88
C ALA A 288 -16.48 4.55 -1.27
N ARG A 289 -16.88 4.87 -0.05
CA ARG A 289 -16.45 6.09 0.66
C ARG A 289 -14.94 6.14 0.88
N TRP A 290 -14.35 5.03 1.35
CA TRP A 290 -12.91 4.97 1.63
C TRP A 290 -12.09 4.87 0.35
N THR A 291 -12.54 4.07 -0.64
CA THR A 291 -11.89 4.03 -1.97
C THR A 291 -11.95 5.40 -2.65
N GLY A 292 -13.07 6.13 -2.53
CA GLY A 292 -13.20 7.50 -3.05
C GLY A 292 -12.25 8.49 -2.38
N LYS A 293 -12.05 8.40 -1.06
CA LYS A 293 -11.06 9.22 -0.35
C LYS A 293 -9.63 8.95 -0.85
N ALA A 294 -9.27 7.68 -0.98
CA ALA A 294 -7.96 7.29 -1.51
C ALA A 294 -7.76 7.77 -2.96
N ALA A 295 -8.80 7.67 -3.80
CA ALA A 295 -8.78 8.19 -5.17
C ALA A 295 -8.56 9.70 -5.22
N THR A 296 -9.23 10.45 -4.33
CA THR A 296 -9.06 11.90 -4.18
C THR A 296 -7.66 12.27 -3.67
N ALA A 297 -7.10 11.44 -2.77
CA ALA A 297 -5.72 11.58 -2.29
C ALA A 297 -4.66 11.18 -3.35
N GLY A 298 -5.10 10.76 -4.54
CA GLY A 298 -4.22 10.48 -5.66
C GLY A 298 -3.70 9.05 -5.74
N HIS A 299 -4.22 8.11 -4.94
CA HIS A 299 -3.86 6.70 -5.05
C HIS A 299 -4.33 6.14 -6.39
N ALA A 300 -3.42 5.64 -7.20
CA ALA A 300 -3.71 5.32 -8.61
C ALA A 300 -4.68 4.14 -8.77
N GLU A 301 -4.47 3.08 -8.01
CA GLU A 301 -5.36 1.92 -7.99
C GLU A 301 -6.75 2.28 -7.45
N ALA A 302 -6.81 3.15 -6.43
CA ALA A 302 -8.08 3.63 -5.91
C ALA A 302 -8.84 4.48 -6.95
N GLN A 303 -8.16 5.26 -7.78
CA GLN A 303 -8.79 6.00 -8.88
C GLN A 303 -9.41 5.05 -9.90
N LEU A 304 -8.71 3.97 -10.24
CA LEU A 304 -9.22 2.93 -11.12
C LEU A 304 -10.46 2.24 -10.54
N ASP A 305 -10.37 1.78 -9.29
CA ASP A 305 -11.42 1.01 -8.65
C ASP A 305 -12.63 1.88 -8.31
N TYR A 306 -12.41 3.12 -7.87
CA TYR A 306 -13.51 4.04 -7.61
C TYR A 306 -14.26 4.42 -8.89
N ALA A 307 -13.56 4.55 -10.02
CA ALA A 307 -14.22 4.71 -11.31
C ALA A 307 -15.13 3.52 -11.62
N VAL A 308 -14.69 2.28 -11.38
CA VAL A 308 -15.54 1.08 -11.54
C VAL A 308 -16.76 1.12 -10.61
N ILE A 309 -16.56 1.50 -9.35
CA ILE A 309 -17.63 1.65 -8.36
C ILE A 309 -18.69 2.66 -8.85
N LEU A 310 -18.26 3.81 -9.39
CA LEU A 310 -19.15 4.83 -9.93
C LEU A 310 -19.91 4.36 -11.17
N PHE A 311 -19.29 3.59 -12.07
CA PHE A 311 -20.00 3.01 -13.20
C PHE A 311 -21.05 1.97 -12.80
N GLN A 312 -20.80 1.22 -11.73
CA GLN A 312 -21.68 0.17 -11.22
C GLN A 312 -22.77 0.69 -10.26
N GLY A 313 -22.60 1.90 -9.71
CA GLY A 313 -23.45 2.40 -8.63
C GLY A 313 -23.35 1.57 -7.34
N ARG A 314 -22.17 0.95 -7.07
CA ARG A 314 -21.99 0.07 -5.93
C ARG A 314 -21.74 0.88 -4.66
N GLY A 315 -22.76 0.98 -3.79
CA GLY A 315 -22.68 1.73 -2.53
C GLY A 315 -22.76 3.26 -2.70
N VAL A 316 -22.76 3.76 -3.92
CA VAL A 316 -22.94 5.18 -4.28
C VAL A 316 -23.81 5.28 -5.53
N PRO A 317 -24.50 6.40 -5.76
CA PRO A 317 -25.20 6.61 -7.03
C PRO A 317 -24.25 6.50 -8.22
N PRO A 318 -24.68 5.91 -9.35
CA PRO A 318 -23.83 5.80 -10.53
C PRO A 318 -23.51 7.18 -11.11
N ASP A 319 -22.23 7.40 -11.44
CA ASP A 319 -21.74 8.61 -12.12
C ASP A 319 -20.69 8.22 -13.18
N ALA A 320 -21.17 7.96 -14.39
CA ALA A 320 -20.31 7.57 -15.50
C ALA A 320 -19.35 8.69 -15.92
N LYS A 321 -19.72 9.96 -15.76
CA LYS A 321 -18.88 11.11 -16.14
C LYS A 321 -17.65 11.22 -15.22
N GLU A 322 -17.88 11.16 -13.92
CA GLU A 322 -16.79 11.16 -12.94
C GLU A 322 -15.95 9.87 -13.06
N GLY A 323 -16.59 8.72 -13.27
CA GLY A 323 -15.88 7.46 -13.51
C GLY A 323 -14.94 7.54 -14.73
N ALA A 324 -15.40 8.08 -15.87
CA ALA A 324 -14.54 8.27 -17.05
C ALA A 324 -13.41 9.28 -16.81
N ARG A 325 -13.65 10.33 -16.00
CA ARG A 325 -12.62 11.29 -15.59
C ARG A 325 -11.51 10.61 -14.79
N LEU A 326 -11.88 9.76 -13.85
CA LEU A 326 -10.92 9.00 -13.03
C LEU A 326 -10.14 7.98 -13.85
N PHE A 327 -10.79 7.26 -14.79
CA PHE A 327 -10.07 6.39 -15.73
C PHE A 327 -9.05 7.18 -16.55
N ARG A 328 -9.37 8.40 -16.96
CA ARG A 328 -8.42 9.26 -17.68
C ARG A 328 -7.21 9.60 -16.84
N ILE A 329 -7.40 10.02 -15.59
CA ILE A 329 -6.27 10.33 -14.69
C ILE A 329 -5.38 9.11 -14.48
N ALA A 330 -5.95 7.93 -14.20
CA ALA A 330 -5.20 6.71 -14.02
C ALA A 330 -4.50 6.25 -15.33
N ALA A 331 -5.14 6.44 -16.48
CA ALA A 331 -4.60 6.12 -17.80
C ALA A 331 -3.40 7.01 -18.17
N GLU A 332 -3.49 8.30 -17.87
CA GLU A 332 -2.40 9.27 -18.08
C GLU A 332 -1.18 8.98 -17.20
N ARG A 333 -1.38 8.36 -16.02
CA ARG A 333 -0.32 7.84 -15.16
C ARG A 333 0.27 6.51 -15.60
N GLY A 334 -0.17 5.96 -16.74
CA GLY A 334 0.40 4.75 -17.33
C GLY A 334 -0.27 3.44 -16.92
N LEU A 335 -1.36 3.45 -16.14
CA LEU A 335 -2.08 2.22 -15.78
C LEU A 335 -2.77 1.62 -17.01
N SER A 336 -2.22 0.54 -17.56
CA SER A 336 -2.72 -0.08 -18.80
C SER A 336 -4.17 -0.56 -18.71
N VAL A 337 -4.62 -1.01 -17.52
CA VAL A 337 -6.02 -1.37 -17.28
C VAL A 337 -6.93 -0.15 -17.39
N ALA A 338 -6.52 0.99 -16.81
CA ALA A 338 -7.27 2.24 -16.91
C ALA A 338 -7.32 2.77 -18.36
N GLN A 339 -6.22 2.64 -19.11
CA GLN A 339 -6.16 2.97 -20.54
C GLN A 339 -7.17 2.15 -21.35
N ASN A 340 -7.29 0.85 -21.10
CA ASN A 340 -8.29 0.00 -21.72
C ASN A 340 -9.72 0.42 -21.33
N ARG A 341 -9.98 0.71 -20.04
CA ARG A 341 -11.30 1.18 -19.59
C ARG A 341 -11.67 2.51 -20.23
N LEU A 342 -10.74 3.45 -20.31
CA LEU A 342 -10.95 4.73 -20.98
C LEU A 342 -11.22 4.55 -22.48
N ALA A 343 -10.51 3.63 -23.14
CA ALA A 343 -10.78 3.28 -24.54
C ALA A 343 -12.22 2.80 -24.73
N ARG A 344 -12.73 1.94 -23.82
CA ARG A 344 -14.13 1.49 -23.85
C ARG A 344 -15.11 2.65 -23.60
N CYS A 345 -14.78 3.59 -22.69
CA CYS A 345 -15.61 4.78 -22.48
C CYS A 345 -15.77 5.58 -23.79
N PHE A 346 -14.68 5.83 -24.51
CA PHE A 346 -14.74 6.52 -25.80
C PHE A 346 -15.43 5.70 -26.90
N ALA A 347 -15.26 4.38 -26.90
CA ALA A 347 -15.90 3.50 -27.88
C ALA A 347 -17.44 3.48 -27.79
N HIS A 348 -17.98 3.65 -26.58
CA HIS A 348 -19.42 3.53 -26.30
C HIS A 348 -20.09 4.84 -25.85
N GLY A 349 -19.33 5.94 -25.73
CA GLY A 349 -19.88 7.20 -25.23
C GLY A 349 -20.24 7.13 -23.73
N ALA A 350 -19.57 6.26 -22.95
CA ALA A 350 -19.89 6.06 -21.55
C ALA A 350 -19.16 7.11 -20.67
N GLY A 351 -19.90 8.13 -20.21
CA GLY A 351 -19.35 9.23 -19.40
C GLY A 351 -18.50 10.25 -20.18
N VAL A 352 -18.27 10.01 -21.46
CA VAL A 352 -17.57 10.88 -22.41
C VAL A 352 -18.30 10.86 -23.75
N GLU A 353 -18.08 11.85 -24.60
CA GLU A 353 -18.54 11.81 -25.98
C GLU A 353 -17.88 10.65 -26.74
N MET A 354 -18.68 9.93 -27.53
CA MET A 354 -18.18 8.80 -28.32
C MET A 354 -17.12 9.28 -29.33
N ASN A 355 -15.95 8.68 -29.30
CA ASN A 355 -14.84 8.99 -30.21
C ASN A 355 -14.02 7.75 -30.51
N VAL A 356 -14.22 7.18 -31.69
CA VAL A 356 -13.56 5.92 -32.10
C VAL A 356 -12.05 6.07 -32.33
N VAL A 357 -11.56 7.27 -32.63
CA VAL A 357 -10.12 7.56 -32.81
C VAL A 357 -9.43 7.59 -31.44
N GLU A 358 -10.03 8.28 -30.44
CA GLU A 358 -9.54 8.27 -29.07
C GLU A 358 -9.64 6.85 -28.45
N ALA A 359 -10.71 6.12 -28.71
CA ALA A 359 -10.85 4.72 -28.33
C ALA A 359 -9.69 3.86 -28.86
N ALA A 360 -9.36 4.00 -30.15
CA ALA A 360 -8.27 3.29 -30.78
C ALA A 360 -6.91 3.69 -30.20
N LYS A 361 -6.65 4.99 -30.01
CA LYS A 361 -5.43 5.51 -29.39
C LYS A 361 -5.19 4.85 -28.01
N TRP A 362 -6.15 4.95 -27.11
CA TRP A 362 -6.01 4.41 -25.76
C TRP A 362 -5.93 2.88 -25.72
N HIS A 363 -6.64 2.21 -26.66
CA HIS A 363 -6.51 0.76 -26.81
C HIS A 363 -5.10 0.34 -27.27
N LEU A 364 -4.52 1.03 -28.26
CA LEU A 364 -3.16 0.76 -28.75
C LEU A 364 -2.12 0.95 -27.63
N ILE A 365 -2.28 1.96 -26.79
CA ILE A 365 -1.42 2.21 -25.63
C ILE A 365 -1.58 1.07 -24.61
N ALA A 366 -2.82 0.70 -24.24
CA ALA A 366 -3.11 -0.37 -23.32
C ALA A 366 -2.58 -1.72 -23.79
N LYS A 367 -2.71 -2.01 -25.09
CA LYS A 367 -2.22 -3.23 -25.72
C LYS A 367 -0.69 -3.32 -25.69
N ALA A 368 0.02 -2.22 -25.89
CA ALA A 368 1.47 -2.14 -25.73
C ALA A 368 1.89 -2.39 -24.26
N GLY A 369 1.04 -2.00 -23.29
CA GLY A 369 1.19 -2.30 -21.86
C GLY A 369 0.69 -3.69 -21.43
N GLY A 370 0.39 -4.59 -22.38
CA GLY A 370 0.02 -5.98 -22.13
C GLY A 370 -1.48 -6.24 -21.92
N VAL A 371 -2.36 -5.23 -22.06
CA VAL A 371 -3.81 -5.41 -21.92
C VAL A 371 -4.47 -5.57 -23.29
N ALA A 372 -4.82 -6.81 -23.64
CA ALA A 372 -5.53 -7.13 -24.89
C ALA A 372 -7.05 -6.98 -24.72
N ASP A 373 -7.73 -6.53 -25.79
CA ASP A 373 -9.19 -6.41 -25.86
C ASP A 373 -9.69 -6.65 -27.29
N GLN A 374 -10.24 -7.84 -27.53
CA GLN A 374 -10.73 -8.23 -28.86
C GLN A 374 -11.86 -7.35 -29.39
N SER A 375 -12.69 -6.78 -28.50
CA SER A 375 -13.79 -5.90 -28.88
C SER A 375 -13.25 -4.58 -29.45
N LEU A 376 -12.24 -4.03 -28.79
CA LEU A 376 -11.56 -2.82 -29.25
C LEU A 376 -10.68 -3.10 -30.47
N ASP A 377 -10.05 -4.28 -30.61
CA ASP A 377 -9.35 -4.70 -31.83
C ASP A 377 -10.28 -4.66 -33.04
N LYS A 378 -11.53 -5.13 -32.90
CA LYS A 378 -12.54 -5.07 -33.98
C LYS A 378 -12.91 -3.64 -34.35
N ILE A 379 -12.97 -2.72 -33.38
CA ILE A 379 -13.22 -1.29 -33.64
C ILE A 379 -12.05 -0.70 -34.44
N VAL A 380 -10.82 -0.94 -34.00
CA VAL A 380 -9.61 -0.47 -34.70
C VAL A 380 -9.53 -1.02 -36.13
N ALA A 381 -9.90 -2.30 -36.35
CA ALA A 381 -9.91 -2.92 -37.67
C ALA A 381 -10.91 -2.27 -38.65
N ARG A 382 -11.99 -1.66 -38.14
CA ARG A 382 -13.05 -1.00 -38.93
C ARG A 382 -12.77 0.47 -39.21
N LEU A 383 -11.75 1.07 -38.61
CA LEU A 383 -11.40 2.47 -38.84
C LEU A 383 -10.96 2.71 -40.29
N SER A 384 -11.24 3.89 -40.80
CA SER A 384 -10.65 4.37 -42.05
C SER A 384 -9.12 4.39 -41.94
N LYS A 385 -8.42 4.28 -43.07
CA LYS A 385 -6.95 4.37 -43.10
C LYS A 385 -6.43 5.67 -42.45
N ALA A 386 -7.15 6.79 -42.65
CA ALA A 386 -6.81 8.10 -42.09
C ALA A 386 -7.02 8.13 -40.58
N ASP A 387 -8.13 7.58 -40.07
CA ASP A 387 -8.43 7.55 -38.65
C ASP A 387 -7.47 6.64 -37.88
N ARG A 388 -7.14 5.48 -38.46
CA ARG A 388 -6.16 4.58 -37.91
C ARG A 388 -4.78 5.26 -37.78
N ALA A 389 -4.30 5.91 -38.86
CA ALA A 389 -3.03 6.63 -38.79
C ALA A 389 -3.02 7.75 -37.74
N ARG A 390 -4.16 8.46 -37.58
CA ARG A 390 -4.31 9.46 -36.50
C ARG A 390 -4.21 8.84 -35.11
N ALA A 391 -4.87 7.70 -34.88
CA ALA A 391 -4.85 7.01 -33.60
C ALA A 391 -3.44 6.45 -33.28
N GLU A 392 -2.79 5.84 -34.26
CA GLU A 392 -1.43 5.29 -34.13
C GLU A 392 -0.42 6.40 -33.81
N LYS A 393 -0.48 7.52 -34.54
CA LYS A 393 0.35 8.69 -34.27
C LYS A 393 0.11 9.23 -32.86
N ALA A 394 -1.14 9.43 -32.47
CA ALA A 394 -1.47 9.94 -31.13
C ALA A 394 -1.04 9.00 -30.01
N ALA A 395 -1.06 7.67 -30.25
CA ALA A 395 -0.56 6.68 -29.30
C ALA A 395 0.97 6.71 -29.18
N SER A 396 1.69 6.91 -30.32
CA SER A 396 3.14 7.08 -30.32
C SER A 396 3.54 8.37 -29.56
N ASP A 397 2.93 9.49 -29.94
CA ASP A 397 3.20 10.80 -29.32
C ASP A 397 2.95 10.78 -27.79
N TRP A 398 1.98 10.00 -27.32
CA TRP A 398 1.72 9.85 -25.89
C TRP A 398 2.84 9.04 -25.21
N ARG A 399 3.26 7.93 -25.79
CA ARG A 399 4.36 7.09 -25.25
C ARG A 399 5.67 7.85 -25.18
N ASP A 400 6.01 8.58 -26.23
CA ASP A 400 7.24 9.36 -26.29
C ASP A 400 7.29 10.42 -25.19
N ARG A 401 6.17 11.13 -24.95
CA ARG A 401 6.06 12.10 -23.83
C ARG A 401 6.15 11.44 -22.46
N SER A 402 5.59 10.24 -22.31
CA SER A 402 5.61 9.51 -21.04
C SER A 402 7.00 8.98 -20.68
N MET A 403 7.84 8.73 -21.69
CA MET A 403 9.24 8.32 -21.47
C MET A 403 10.17 9.49 -21.15
N ILE A 404 9.89 10.69 -21.66
CA ILE A 404 10.70 11.90 -21.40
C ILE A 404 10.43 12.46 -20.00
N GLY A 405 9.27 12.18 -19.39
CA GLY A 405 8.91 12.64 -18.04
C GLY A 405 9.48 11.80 -16.89
N ILE A 406 10.43 10.90 -17.17
CA ILE A 406 11.07 10.00 -16.18
C ILE A 406 12.51 10.50 -15.82
N GLU A 407 12.93 11.69 -16.33
CA GLU A 407 14.16 12.34 -15.86
C GLU A 407 13.82 13.33 -14.67
#